data_4688c8364ee2fa44b2ee1b857a96a08d
#
_entry.id   4688c8364ee2fa44b2ee1b857a96a08d
#
_cell.length_a   1.000
_cell.length_b   1.000
_cell.length_c   1.000
_cell.angle_alpha   90.00
_cell.angle_beta   90.00
_cell.angle_gamma   90.00
#
_symmetry.space_group_name_H-M   'P 1'
#
loop_
_entity.id
_entity.type
_entity.pdbx_description
1 polymer ?
#
loop_
_entity_poly.entity_id
_entity_poly.type
_entity_poly.pdbx_seq_one_letter_code
_entity_poly.pdbx_strand_id
1 'polypeptide(L)'
;MPGLRRATMRAMRVQRFGAHVAAGPRGSATIAVPFDPDGAWGAKAEHPVGGTINGRQVRGTVAPSGSGWSFTVTPTWMRDTGVAVGEDVIVELEPEGPQRGDLAGDLAAALEANPAAAAFFDTLAQFYRKAYLRYIDATTRRPDLRAARIAEVVGLLAAGIKQRPRP
;
A
#
# COMPACT_ATOMS: atom_id res chain seq x y z
N MET A 1 11.59 17.10 -13.18
CA MET A 1 12.05 15.68 -13.15
C MET A 1 11.00 14.83 -12.46
N PRO A 2 10.16 14.13 -13.19
CA PRO A 2 9.08 13.33 -12.57
C PRO A 2 9.59 12.23 -11.64
N GLY A 3 10.70 11.62 -11.97
CA GLY A 3 11.27 10.51 -11.20
C GLY A 3 11.77 10.91 -9.81
N LEU A 4 12.31 12.12 -9.66
CA LEU A 4 12.83 12.59 -8.37
C LEU A 4 11.72 12.87 -7.37
N ARG A 5 10.59 13.42 -7.83
CA ARG A 5 9.41 13.66 -6.98
C ARG A 5 8.81 12.35 -6.48
N ARG A 6 8.72 11.32 -7.35
CA ARG A 6 8.21 9.99 -6.96
C ARG A 6 9.10 9.32 -5.92
N ALA A 7 10.42 9.35 -6.11
CA ALA A 7 11.37 8.78 -5.15
C ALA A 7 11.30 9.49 -3.79
N THR A 8 11.17 10.83 -3.78
CA THR A 8 11.04 11.62 -2.56
C THR A 8 9.72 11.32 -1.84
N MET A 9 8.60 11.25 -2.56
CA MET A 9 7.30 10.92 -1.98
C MET A 9 7.27 9.49 -1.40
N ARG A 10 7.91 8.54 -2.06
CA ARG A 10 8.06 7.18 -1.51
C ARG A 10 8.88 7.19 -0.23
N ALA A 11 10.02 7.85 -0.22
CA ALA A 11 10.86 7.96 0.97
C ALA A 11 10.13 8.58 2.17
N MET A 12 9.23 9.54 1.92
CA MET A 12 8.40 10.15 2.97
C MET A 12 7.33 9.21 3.54
N ARG A 13 6.90 8.20 2.76
CA ARG A 13 5.91 7.21 3.21
C ARG A 13 6.53 6.08 4.02
N VAL A 14 7.81 5.77 3.79
CA VAL A 14 8.51 4.70 4.50
C VAL A 14 8.72 5.12 5.95
N GLN A 15 8.23 4.28 6.87
CA GLN A 15 8.45 4.46 8.30
C GLN A 15 9.48 3.47 8.78
N ARG A 16 10.56 3.98 9.37
CA ARG A 16 11.65 3.17 9.93
C ARG A 16 11.67 3.29 11.45
N PHE A 17 11.71 2.16 12.13
CA PHE A 17 11.73 2.13 13.60
C PHE A 17 12.39 0.87 14.12
N GLY A 18 12.92 0.96 15.35
CA GLY A 18 13.35 -0.21 16.11
C GLY A 18 12.17 -0.82 16.85
N ALA A 19 12.12 -2.14 16.95
CA ALA A 19 11.05 -2.84 17.62
C ALA A 19 11.52 -4.13 18.26
N HIS A 20 10.78 -4.58 19.28
CA HIS A 20 10.95 -5.87 19.91
C HIS A 20 9.92 -6.86 19.39
N VAL A 21 10.37 -8.04 18.99
CA VAL A 21 9.47 -9.08 18.46
C VAL A 21 8.82 -9.80 19.62
N ALA A 22 7.54 -9.58 19.83
CA ALA A 22 6.75 -10.19 20.89
C ALA A 22 6.00 -11.43 20.39
N ALA A 23 5.68 -12.36 21.31
CA ALA A 23 4.87 -13.52 20.99
C ALA A 23 3.44 -13.11 20.64
N GLY A 24 2.93 -13.64 19.55
CA GLY A 24 1.54 -13.49 19.10
C GLY A 24 0.77 -14.79 19.20
N PRO A 25 -0.50 -14.79 18.77
CA PRO A 25 -1.32 -15.99 18.80
C PRO A 25 -0.86 -17.02 17.77
N ARG A 26 -1.02 -18.31 18.11
CA ARG A 26 -0.80 -19.45 17.20
C ARG A 26 0.62 -19.52 16.61
N GLY A 27 1.63 -19.19 17.40
CA GLY A 27 3.01 -19.21 16.94
C GLY A 27 3.44 -18.05 16.06
N SER A 28 2.58 -17.07 15.85
CA SER A 28 2.92 -15.81 15.21
C SER A 28 3.73 -14.90 16.13
N ALA A 29 4.21 -13.80 15.61
CA ALA A 29 4.81 -12.74 16.42
C ALA A 29 4.12 -11.40 16.12
N THR A 30 4.15 -10.51 17.08
CA THR A 30 3.62 -9.15 16.93
C THR A 30 4.73 -8.12 17.15
N ILE A 31 4.63 -7.05 16.39
CA ILE A 31 5.53 -5.89 16.48
C ILE A 31 4.66 -4.67 16.73
N ALA A 32 4.91 -3.98 17.85
CA ALA A 32 4.22 -2.74 18.14
C ALA A 32 4.66 -1.66 17.14
N VAL A 33 3.69 -0.93 16.59
CA VAL A 33 3.94 0.16 15.64
C VAL A 33 3.95 1.46 16.44
N PRO A 34 5.09 2.20 16.48
CA PRO A 34 5.25 3.35 17.39
C PRO A 34 4.73 4.67 16.83
N PHE A 35 4.07 4.65 15.68
CA PHE A 35 3.50 5.84 15.03
C PHE A 35 2.02 5.62 14.75
N ASP A 36 1.31 6.70 14.39
CA ASP A 36 -0.07 6.64 13.94
C ASP A 36 -0.11 6.41 12.41
N PRO A 37 -0.53 5.21 11.94
CA PRO A 37 -0.60 4.96 10.50
C PRO A 37 -1.63 5.83 9.78
N ASP A 38 -2.71 6.20 10.45
CA ASP A 38 -3.72 7.08 9.87
C ASP A 38 -3.16 8.48 9.61
N GLY A 39 -2.35 8.99 10.52
CA GLY A 39 -1.66 10.26 10.34
C GLY A 39 -0.57 10.19 9.28
N ALA A 40 0.17 9.08 9.21
CA ALA A 40 1.27 8.91 8.27
C ALA A 40 0.81 8.60 6.84
N TRP A 41 -0.26 7.80 6.68
CA TRP A 41 -0.65 7.21 5.40
C TRP A 41 -2.11 7.44 4.98
N GLY A 42 -2.89 8.16 5.78
CA GLY A 42 -4.32 8.35 5.58
C GLY A 42 -5.16 7.34 6.36
N ALA A 43 -6.35 7.76 6.77
CA ALA A 43 -7.21 6.96 7.65
C ALA A 43 -7.75 5.70 6.97
N LYS A 44 -7.56 4.56 7.62
CA LYS A 44 -8.10 3.24 7.25
C LYS A 44 -8.35 2.41 8.49
N ALA A 45 -9.29 1.47 8.41
CA ALA A 45 -9.53 0.50 9.49
C ALA A 45 -8.30 -0.37 9.73
N GLU A 46 -7.65 -0.81 8.65
CA GLU A 46 -6.40 -1.57 8.66
C GLU A 46 -5.51 -1.09 7.51
N HIS A 47 -4.19 -1.17 7.69
CA HIS A 47 -3.23 -0.72 6.69
C HIS A 47 -2.45 -1.92 6.13
N PRO A 48 -2.75 -2.40 4.91
CA PRO A 48 -1.88 -3.34 4.23
C PRO A 48 -0.53 -2.69 3.93
N VAL A 49 0.54 -3.36 4.33
CA VAL A 49 1.90 -2.81 4.24
C VAL A 49 2.87 -3.83 3.68
N GLY A 50 3.94 -3.33 3.11
CA GLY A 50 5.12 -4.07 2.75
C GLY A 50 6.37 -3.35 3.25
N GLY A 51 7.48 -4.03 3.27
CA GLY A 51 8.73 -3.45 3.68
C GLY A 51 9.76 -4.49 4.07
N THR A 52 10.56 -4.18 5.09
CA THR A 52 11.63 -5.09 5.55
C THR A 52 11.68 -5.14 7.08
N ILE A 53 12.10 -6.30 7.58
CA ILE A 53 12.55 -6.49 8.96
C ILE A 53 14.00 -7.00 8.89
N ASN A 54 14.93 -6.23 9.44
CA ASN A 54 16.38 -6.50 9.34
C ASN A 54 16.82 -6.74 7.89
N GLY A 55 16.27 -5.97 6.93
CA GLY A 55 16.58 -6.07 5.51
C GLY A 55 15.87 -7.20 4.77
N ARG A 56 15.12 -8.05 5.45
CA ARG A 56 14.36 -9.15 4.84
C ARG A 56 12.95 -8.72 4.51
N GLN A 57 12.52 -8.97 3.28
CA GLN A 57 11.19 -8.55 2.81
C GLN A 57 10.07 -9.17 3.61
N VAL A 58 9.07 -8.35 3.93
CA VAL A 58 7.88 -8.75 4.69
C VAL A 58 6.65 -8.07 4.11
N ARG A 59 5.52 -8.75 4.20
CA ARG A 59 4.18 -8.20 3.89
C ARG A 59 3.22 -8.56 5.02
N GLY A 60 2.28 -7.70 5.26
CA GLY A 60 1.23 -7.96 6.23
C GLY A 60 0.34 -6.77 6.44
N THR A 61 -0.34 -6.73 7.55
CA THR A 61 -1.32 -5.69 7.88
C THR A 61 -0.99 -5.06 9.23
N VAL A 62 -0.96 -3.74 9.26
CA VAL A 62 -0.95 -2.96 10.51
C VAL A 62 -2.40 -2.76 10.92
N ALA A 63 -2.74 -3.27 12.09
CA ALA A 63 -4.10 -3.25 12.63
C ALA A 63 -4.15 -2.63 14.02
N PRO A 64 -5.31 -2.08 14.44
CA PRO A 64 -5.48 -1.60 15.80
C PRO A 64 -5.25 -2.71 16.83
N SER A 65 -4.52 -2.39 17.89
CA SER A 65 -4.21 -3.31 18.98
C SER A 65 -4.16 -2.55 20.31
N GLY A 66 -5.13 -2.79 21.17
CA GLY A 66 -5.25 -2.01 22.40
C GLY A 66 -5.46 -0.52 22.10
N SER A 67 -4.63 0.33 22.68
CA SER A 67 -4.64 1.78 22.43
C SER A 67 -3.75 2.22 21.24
N GLY A 68 -3.08 1.28 20.57
CA GLY A 68 -2.14 1.56 19.49
C GLY A 68 -2.35 0.68 18.28
N TRP A 69 -1.27 0.39 17.58
CA TRP A 69 -1.25 -0.38 16.34
C TRP A 69 -0.18 -1.48 16.43
N SER A 70 -0.44 -2.59 15.76
CA SER A 70 0.53 -3.69 15.70
C SER A 70 0.60 -4.30 14.29
N PHE A 71 1.74 -4.91 14.01
CA PHE A 71 2.01 -5.67 12.80
C PHE A 71 2.25 -7.12 13.18
N THR A 72 1.55 -8.04 12.54
CA THR A 72 1.68 -9.47 12.82
C THR A 72 2.57 -10.15 11.78
N VAL A 73 3.49 -10.96 12.26
CA VAL A 73 4.43 -11.74 11.43
C VAL A 73 4.04 -13.21 11.52
N THR A 74 3.96 -13.88 10.36
CA THR A 74 3.54 -15.29 10.29
C THR A 74 4.64 -16.24 10.77
N PRO A 75 4.26 -17.43 11.31
CA PRO A 75 5.26 -18.44 11.68
C PRO A 75 6.14 -18.90 10.50
N THR A 76 5.56 -18.99 9.30
CA THR A 76 6.29 -19.36 8.09
C THR A 76 7.39 -18.37 7.76
N TRP A 77 7.07 -17.07 7.77
CA TRP A 77 8.05 -16.02 7.51
C TRP A 77 9.17 -16.06 8.55
N MET A 78 8.85 -16.28 9.83
CA MET A 78 9.83 -16.38 10.91
C MET A 78 10.79 -17.55 10.68
N ARG A 79 10.29 -18.72 10.28
CA ARG A 79 11.12 -19.88 9.95
C ARG A 79 12.05 -19.60 8.77
N ASP A 80 11.50 -18.99 7.72
CA ASP A 80 12.24 -18.74 6.48
C ASP A 80 13.35 -17.69 6.65
N THR A 81 13.18 -16.77 7.59
CA THR A 81 14.12 -15.66 7.82
C THR A 81 15.02 -15.84 9.03
N GLY A 82 14.66 -16.73 9.95
CA GLY A 82 15.36 -16.91 11.22
C GLY A 82 15.08 -15.85 12.28
N VAL A 83 14.17 -14.90 12.01
CA VAL A 83 13.74 -13.92 13.01
C VAL A 83 12.88 -14.61 14.07
N ALA A 84 13.20 -14.39 15.34
CA ALA A 84 12.55 -15.06 16.47
C ALA A 84 11.98 -14.09 17.49
N VAL A 85 10.98 -14.56 18.24
CA VAL A 85 10.45 -13.85 19.40
C VAL A 85 11.57 -13.54 20.39
N GLY A 86 11.59 -12.33 20.91
CA GLY A 86 12.62 -11.84 21.84
C GLY A 86 13.73 -11.04 21.17
N GLU A 87 13.82 -11.03 19.86
CA GLU A 87 14.81 -10.22 19.13
C GLU A 87 14.40 -8.76 19.04
N ASP A 88 15.41 -7.89 19.05
CA ASP A 88 15.25 -6.48 18.66
C ASP A 88 15.59 -6.35 17.18
N VAL A 89 14.71 -5.71 16.43
CA VAL A 89 14.79 -5.63 14.97
C VAL A 89 14.63 -4.19 14.48
N ILE A 90 15.12 -3.92 13.28
CA ILE A 90 14.85 -2.68 12.56
C ILE A 90 13.79 -2.97 11.50
N VAL A 91 12.70 -2.22 11.57
CA VAL A 91 11.53 -2.37 10.70
C VAL A 91 11.41 -1.17 9.79
N GLU A 92 11.16 -1.42 8.52
CA GLU A 92 10.78 -0.40 7.54
C GLU A 92 9.47 -0.83 6.90
N LEU A 93 8.44 0.02 6.98
CA LEU A 93 7.12 -0.26 6.43
C LEU A 93 6.63 0.90 5.58
N GLU A 94 5.94 0.56 4.50
CA GLU A 94 5.21 1.52 3.66
C GLU A 94 3.87 0.92 3.22
N PRO A 95 2.88 1.76 2.85
CA PRO A 95 1.61 1.26 2.33
C PRO A 95 1.83 0.39 1.10
N GLU A 96 1.11 -0.72 1.03
CA GLU A 96 1.20 -1.68 -0.05
C GLU A 96 0.54 -1.17 -1.34
N GLY A 97 1.15 -1.52 -2.46
CA GLY A 97 0.64 -1.23 -3.79
C GLY A 97 0.91 0.19 -4.26
N PRO A 98 0.54 0.51 -5.52
CA PRO A 98 0.73 1.84 -6.06
C PRO A 98 -0.16 2.85 -5.33
N GLN A 99 0.45 3.93 -4.87
CA GLN A 99 -0.24 5.05 -4.22
C GLN A 99 -0.54 6.14 -5.24
N ARG A 100 -1.46 7.08 -4.90
CA ARG A 100 -1.79 8.18 -5.83
C ARG A 100 -0.58 8.99 -6.28
N GLY A 101 0.39 9.20 -5.40
CA GLY A 101 1.64 9.89 -5.73
C GLY A 101 2.57 9.15 -6.68
N ASP A 102 2.35 7.84 -6.90
CA ASP A 102 3.15 7.02 -7.81
C ASP A 102 2.55 6.98 -9.23
N LEU A 103 1.35 7.50 -9.41
CA LEU A 103 0.60 7.42 -10.67
C LEU A 103 1.17 8.36 -11.73
N ALA A 104 1.00 7.99 -13.01
CA ALA A 104 1.28 8.88 -14.12
C ALA A 104 0.45 10.18 -13.99
N GLY A 105 1.02 11.30 -14.43
CA GLY A 105 0.43 12.62 -14.21
C GLY A 105 -0.99 12.80 -14.74
N ASP A 106 -1.30 12.18 -15.89
CA ASP A 106 -2.64 12.22 -16.49
C ASP A 106 -3.68 11.49 -15.65
N LEU A 107 -3.36 10.32 -15.14
CA LEU A 107 -4.25 9.57 -14.24
C LEU A 107 -4.37 10.24 -12.88
N ALA A 108 -3.27 10.71 -12.32
CA ALA A 108 -3.27 11.44 -11.05
C ALA A 108 -4.18 12.67 -11.11
N ALA A 109 -4.08 13.46 -12.18
CA ALA A 109 -4.93 14.63 -12.39
C ALA A 109 -6.42 14.26 -12.55
N ALA A 110 -6.71 13.16 -13.26
CA ALA A 110 -8.09 12.69 -13.44
C ALA A 110 -8.73 12.25 -12.13
N LEU A 111 -7.98 11.58 -11.26
CA LEU A 111 -8.44 11.19 -9.92
C LEU A 111 -8.62 12.40 -9.01
N GLU A 112 -7.68 13.34 -9.06
CA GLU A 112 -7.78 14.58 -8.28
C GLU A 112 -9.04 15.39 -8.65
N ALA A 113 -9.40 15.37 -9.92
CA ALA A 113 -10.62 16.03 -10.43
C ALA A 113 -11.93 15.31 -10.03
N ASN A 114 -11.83 14.05 -9.54
CA ASN A 114 -12.99 13.26 -9.14
C ASN A 114 -12.78 12.68 -7.72
N PRO A 115 -13.18 13.41 -6.67
CA PRO A 115 -12.94 13.00 -5.28
C PRO A 115 -13.53 11.63 -4.92
N ALA A 116 -14.69 11.26 -5.47
CA ALA A 116 -15.30 9.95 -5.23
C ALA A 116 -14.43 8.81 -5.79
N ALA A 117 -13.91 8.98 -7.00
CA ALA A 117 -12.99 8.01 -7.62
C ALA A 117 -11.68 7.89 -6.84
N ALA A 118 -11.10 9.02 -6.43
CA ALA A 118 -9.88 9.05 -5.63
C ALA A 118 -10.06 8.34 -4.28
N ALA A 119 -11.14 8.62 -3.57
CA ALA A 119 -11.45 8.00 -2.29
C ALA A 119 -11.61 6.49 -2.43
N PHE A 120 -12.30 6.02 -3.47
CA PHE A 120 -12.47 4.59 -3.71
C PHE A 120 -11.16 3.91 -4.10
N PHE A 121 -10.33 4.55 -4.93
CA PHE A 121 -8.98 4.04 -5.25
C PHE A 121 -8.14 3.84 -3.99
N ASP A 122 -8.19 4.75 -3.04
CA ASP A 122 -7.46 4.66 -1.78
C ASP A 122 -7.88 3.47 -0.93
N THR A 123 -9.10 2.97 -1.09
CA THR A 123 -9.60 1.78 -0.37
C THR A 123 -9.27 0.46 -1.06
N LEU A 124 -8.87 0.48 -2.34
CA LEU A 124 -8.63 -0.74 -3.10
C LEU A 124 -7.39 -1.50 -2.63
N ALA A 125 -7.49 -2.84 -2.63
CA ALA A 125 -6.33 -3.72 -2.52
C ALA A 125 -5.39 -3.54 -3.73
N GLN A 126 -4.09 -3.77 -3.53
CA GLN A 126 -3.10 -3.57 -4.59
C GLN A 126 -3.38 -4.38 -5.86
N PHE A 127 -3.97 -5.56 -5.74
CA PHE A 127 -4.36 -6.40 -6.87
C PHE A 127 -5.24 -5.64 -7.87
N TYR A 128 -6.27 -4.99 -7.35
CA TYR A 128 -7.22 -4.22 -8.18
C TYR A 128 -6.62 -2.92 -8.70
N ARG A 129 -5.82 -2.23 -7.88
CA ARG A 129 -5.09 -1.04 -8.34
C ARG A 129 -4.19 -1.38 -9.52
N LYS A 130 -3.38 -2.42 -9.39
CA LYS A 130 -2.46 -2.87 -10.45
C LYS A 130 -3.21 -3.31 -11.71
N ALA A 131 -4.37 -3.95 -11.56
CA ALA A 131 -5.18 -4.36 -12.70
C ALA A 131 -5.69 -3.16 -13.52
N TYR A 132 -6.19 -2.12 -12.87
CA TYR A 132 -6.59 -0.88 -13.53
C TYR A 132 -5.40 -0.19 -14.21
N LEU A 133 -4.25 -0.13 -13.52
CA LEU A 133 -3.06 0.51 -14.10
C LEU A 133 -2.54 -0.23 -15.32
N ARG A 134 -2.50 -1.56 -15.29
CA ARG A 134 -2.11 -2.36 -16.48
C ARG A 134 -3.03 -2.12 -17.67
N TYR A 135 -4.32 -2.01 -17.42
CA TYR A 135 -5.30 -1.71 -18.47
C TYR A 135 -5.03 -0.37 -19.14
N ILE A 136 -4.74 0.67 -18.35
CA ILE A 136 -4.40 2.00 -18.84
C ILE A 136 -3.04 2.00 -19.53
N ASP A 137 -2.03 1.40 -18.93
CA ASP A 137 -0.64 1.43 -19.42
C ASP A 137 -0.42 0.60 -20.69
N ALA A 138 -1.31 -0.35 -20.99
CA ALA A 138 -1.29 -1.07 -22.26
C ALA A 138 -1.48 -0.16 -23.47
N THR A 139 -1.86 1.09 -23.26
CA THR A 139 -2.14 2.09 -24.32
C THR A 139 -1.09 3.20 -24.38
N THR A 140 0.12 2.99 -23.86
CA THR A 140 1.16 4.05 -23.81
C THR A 140 1.50 4.66 -25.16
N ARG A 141 1.36 3.90 -26.25
CA ARG A 141 1.62 4.36 -27.62
C ARG A 141 0.36 4.89 -28.34
N ARG A 142 -0.76 4.94 -27.67
CA ARG A 142 -2.06 5.37 -28.21
C ARG A 142 -2.70 6.40 -27.27
N PRO A 143 -2.29 7.69 -27.36
CA PRO A 143 -2.75 8.73 -26.42
C PRO A 143 -4.27 8.90 -26.38
N ASP A 144 -4.95 8.77 -27.51
CA ASP A 144 -6.41 8.84 -27.62
C ASP A 144 -7.09 7.71 -26.84
N LEU A 145 -6.60 6.48 -27.01
CA LEU A 145 -7.12 5.32 -26.31
C LEU A 145 -6.77 5.36 -24.82
N ARG A 146 -5.58 5.85 -24.47
CA ARG A 146 -5.18 6.05 -23.09
C ARG A 146 -6.14 7.00 -22.36
N ALA A 147 -6.44 8.15 -22.96
CA ALA A 147 -7.38 9.12 -22.40
C ALA A 147 -8.77 8.50 -22.19
N ALA A 148 -9.26 7.73 -23.14
CA ALA A 148 -10.55 7.04 -23.05
C ALA A 148 -10.55 6.00 -21.92
N ARG A 149 -9.48 5.24 -21.76
CA ARG A 149 -9.35 4.25 -20.68
C ARG A 149 -9.22 4.88 -19.29
N ILE A 150 -8.53 6.00 -19.18
CA ILE A 150 -8.48 6.77 -17.93
C ILE A 150 -9.89 7.23 -17.55
N ALA A 151 -10.64 7.81 -18.49
CA ALA A 151 -12.02 8.25 -18.24
C ALA A 151 -12.93 7.08 -17.83
N GLU A 152 -12.80 5.92 -18.48
CA GLU A 152 -13.54 4.71 -18.14
C GLU A 152 -13.21 4.25 -16.70
N VAL A 153 -11.93 4.15 -16.36
CA VAL A 153 -11.49 3.70 -15.03
C VAL A 153 -11.94 4.67 -13.94
N VAL A 154 -11.80 5.96 -14.16
CA VAL A 154 -12.28 6.99 -13.20
C VAL A 154 -13.79 6.87 -12.99
N GLY A 155 -14.56 6.66 -14.04
CA GLY A 155 -16.00 6.42 -13.94
C GLY A 155 -16.35 5.16 -13.14
N LEU A 156 -15.63 4.06 -13.36
CA LEU A 156 -15.81 2.81 -12.61
C LEU A 156 -15.47 3.01 -11.13
N LEU A 157 -14.37 3.68 -10.84
CA LEU A 157 -13.96 3.98 -9.46
C LEU A 157 -14.97 4.88 -8.75
N ALA A 158 -15.47 5.91 -9.41
CA ALA A 158 -16.51 6.78 -8.87
C ALA A 158 -17.81 6.02 -8.55
N ALA A 159 -18.11 4.97 -9.32
CA ALA A 159 -19.24 4.09 -9.08
C ALA A 159 -18.97 2.99 -8.03
N GLY A 160 -17.79 2.94 -7.44
CA GLY A 160 -17.41 1.94 -6.45
C GLY A 160 -17.15 0.54 -7.03
N ILE A 161 -16.74 0.46 -8.29
CA ILE A 161 -16.48 -0.81 -8.99
C ILE A 161 -14.99 -1.13 -8.91
N LYS A 162 -14.64 -2.22 -8.24
CA LYS A 162 -13.24 -2.58 -7.97
C LYS A 162 -12.48 -3.21 -9.14
N GLN A 163 -13.20 -3.71 -10.13
CA GLN A 163 -12.59 -4.26 -11.35
C GLN A 163 -13.51 -4.09 -12.54
N ARG A 164 -12.91 -4.00 -13.73
CA ARG A 164 -13.68 -3.85 -14.96
C ARG A 164 -14.60 -5.06 -15.16
N PRO A 165 -15.86 -4.82 -15.57
CA PRO A 165 -16.74 -5.92 -15.97
C PRO A 165 -16.10 -6.73 -17.10
N ARG A 166 -16.25 -8.04 -17.08
CA ARG A 166 -15.85 -8.89 -18.18
C ARG A 166 -16.83 -8.69 -19.35
N PRO A 167 -16.33 -8.62 -20.59
CA PRO A 167 -17.19 -8.53 -21.75
C PRO A 167 -18.03 -9.79 -21.91
#